data_a79439273f61db6bf7fb43500fad296c
#
_entry.id   a79439273f61db6bf7fb43500fad296c
#
_cell.length_a   1.000
_cell.length_b   1.000
_cell.length_c   1.000
_cell.angle_alpha   90.00
_cell.angle_beta   90.00
_cell.angle_gamma   90.00
#
_symmetry.space_group_name_H-M   'P 1'
#
loop_
_entity.id
_entity.type
_entity.pdbx_description
1 polymer ?
#
loop_
_entity_poly.entity_id
_entity_poly.type
_entity_poly.pdbx_seq_one_letter_code
_entity_poly.pdbx_strand_id
1 'polypeptide(L)' 'MNFNPNEKKTLSQNKLIKAHLEAGKRLTALSALNEFGCFRLSGRLSELKDEGFPVDSIWITLDNGKRIKEYFMGNVHD' A
#
# COMPACT_ATOMS: atom_id res chain seq x y z
N MET A 1 -19.63 11.04 -21.69
CA MET A 1 -19.07 10.14 -20.68
C MET A 1 -17.94 10.84 -19.95
N ASN A 2 -18.01 10.83 -18.63
CA ASN A 2 -16.97 11.45 -17.84
C ASN A 2 -15.83 10.48 -17.65
N PHE A 3 -14.69 10.84 -18.19
CA PHE A 3 -13.47 10.07 -17.98
C PHE A 3 -12.64 10.76 -16.90
N ASN A 4 -12.35 10.04 -15.84
CA ASN A 4 -11.52 10.54 -14.76
C ASN A 4 -10.18 9.78 -14.77
N PRO A 5 -9.11 10.37 -15.32
CA PRO A 5 -7.82 9.69 -15.36
C PRO A 5 -7.25 9.40 -13.97
N ASN A 6 -7.62 10.19 -12.96
CA ASN A 6 -7.18 9.94 -11.59
C ASN A 6 -7.81 8.68 -11.01
N GLU A 7 -9.08 8.44 -11.35
CA GLU A 7 -9.77 7.24 -10.90
C GLU A 7 -9.13 5.98 -11.47
N LYS A 8 -8.85 5.98 -12.76
CA LYS A 8 -8.19 4.85 -13.41
C LYS A 8 -6.80 4.62 -12.83
N LYS A 9 -6.06 5.68 -12.57
CA LYS A 9 -4.73 5.60 -11.98
C LYS A 9 -4.80 5.01 -10.57
N THR A 10 -5.80 5.41 -9.79
CA THR A 10 -6.00 4.89 -8.44
C THR A 10 -6.26 3.39 -8.45
N LEU A 11 -7.12 2.92 -9.35
CA LEU A 11 -7.41 1.50 -9.48
C LEU A 11 -6.17 0.70 -9.87
N SER A 12 -5.36 1.25 -10.77
CA SER A 12 -4.10 0.61 -11.16
C SER A 12 -3.12 0.54 -10.00
N GLN A 13 -3.03 1.60 -9.20
CA GLN A 13 -2.17 1.62 -8.03
C GLN A 13 -2.60 0.58 -7.01
N ASN A 14 -3.91 0.47 -6.76
CA ASN A 14 -4.43 -0.52 -5.83
C ASN A 14 -4.07 -1.93 -6.26
N LYS A 15 -4.17 -2.22 -7.55
CA LYS A 15 -3.81 -3.52 -8.10
C LYS A 15 -2.32 -3.82 -7.90
N LEU A 16 -1.46 -2.86 -8.19
CA LEU A 16 -0.01 -3.02 -8.05
C LEU A 16 0.39 -3.21 -6.59
N ILE A 17 -0.19 -2.42 -5.71
CA ILE A 17 0.08 -2.51 -4.28
C ILE A 17 -0.38 -3.87 -3.74
N LYS A 18 -1.57 -4.30 -4.13
CA LYS A 18 -2.09 -5.59 -3.71
C LYS A 18 -1.18 -6.74 -4.16
N ALA A 19 -0.76 -6.72 -5.42
CA ALA A 19 0.13 -7.74 -5.95
C ALA A 19 1.48 -7.76 -5.23
N HIS A 20 2.01 -6.58 -4.91
CA HIS A 20 3.26 -6.44 -4.16
C HIS A 20 3.16 -7.10 -2.79
N LEU A 21 2.08 -6.82 -2.08
CA LEU A 21 1.86 -7.39 -0.75
C LEU A 21 1.56 -8.88 -0.80
N GLU A 22 0.83 -9.33 -1.81
CA GLU A 22 0.54 -10.75 -2.00
C GLU A 22 1.78 -11.56 -2.29
N ALA A 23 2.79 -10.92 -2.88
CA ALA A 23 4.08 -11.56 -3.13
C ALA A 23 4.93 -11.69 -1.86
N GLY A 24 4.41 -11.27 -0.71
CA GLY A 24 5.13 -11.34 0.56
C GLY A 24 6.11 -10.20 0.77
N LYS A 25 6.02 -9.17 -0.05
CA LYS A 25 6.91 -8.01 0.06
C LYS A 25 6.31 -6.97 1.00
N ARG A 26 7.17 -6.16 1.57
CA ARG A 26 6.76 -5.08 2.46
C ARG A 26 6.79 -3.75 1.74
N LEU A 27 6.02 -2.79 2.25
CA LEU A 27 5.84 -1.52 1.57
C LEU A 27 5.78 -0.38 2.58
N THR A 28 6.56 0.67 2.32
CA THR A 28 6.49 1.92 3.08
C THR A 28 5.91 3.00 2.20
N ALA A 29 5.49 4.13 2.81
CA ALA A 29 5.01 5.26 2.03
C ALA A 29 6.07 5.74 1.03
N LEU A 30 7.33 5.73 1.43
CA LEU A 30 8.42 6.16 0.56
C LEU A 30 8.61 5.20 -0.61
N SER A 31 8.63 3.90 -0.36
CA SER A 31 8.80 2.93 -1.45
C SER A 31 7.57 2.90 -2.37
N ALA A 32 6.38 3.13 -1.83
CA ALA A 32 5.18 3.23 -2.66
C ALA A 32 5.26 4.42 -3.60
N LEU A 33 5.78 5.55 -3.11
CA LEU A 33 5.99 6.71 -3.95
C LEU A 33 7.01 6.43 -5.06
N ASN A 34 8.13 5.81 -4.69
CA ASN A 34 9.22 5.54 -5.64
C ASN A 34 8.85 4.48 -6.67
N GLU A 35 8.15 3.43 -6.25
CA GLU A 35 7.87 2.30 -7.14
C GLU A 35 6.56 2.43 -7.89
N PHE A 36 5.55 3.07 -7.29
CA PHE A 36 4.21 3.12 -7.87
C PHE A 36 3.70 4.54 -8.09
N GLY A 37 4.48 5.55 -7.71
CA GLY A 37 4.03 6.94 -7.79
C GLY A 37 2.88 7.25 -6.86
N CYS A 38 2.73 6.49 -5.78
CA CYS A 38 1.61 6.62 -4.87
C CYS A 38 1.95 7.57 -3.71
N PHE A 39 1.28 8.71 -3.65
CA PHE A 39 1.50 9.70 -2.60
C PHE A 39 0.72 9.40 -1.32
N ARG A 40 -0.37 8.65 -1.43
CA ARG A 40 -1.28 8.42 -0.30
C ARG A 40 -1.47 6.94 -0.06
N LEU A 41 -0.37 6.29 0.31
CA LEU A 41 -0.40 4.86 0.54
C LEU A 41 -1.46 4.44 1.57
N SER A 42 -1.56 5.17 2.69
CA SER A 42 -2.53 4.82 3.72
C SER A 42 -3.96 4.83 3.20
N GLY A 43 -4.28 5.78 2.30
CA GLY A 43 -5.60 5.83 1.67
C GLY A 43 -5.85 4.62 0.77
N ARG A 44 -4.83 4.23 -0.01
CA ARG A 44 -4.95 3.05 -0.88
C ARG A 44 -5.12 1.78 -0.06
N LEU A 45 -4.37 1.68 1.04
CA LEU A 45 -4.47 0.52 1.92
C LEU A 45 -5.80 0.45 2.64
N SER A 46 -6.35 1.61 3.01
CA SER A 46 -7.68 1.68 3.62
C SER A 46 -8.74 1.13 2.65
N GLU A 47 -8.64 1.50 1.38
CA GLU A 47 -9.54 0.98 0.35
C GLU A 47 -9.43 -0.53 0.21
N LEU A 48 -8.21 -1.05 0.23
CA LEU A 48 -7.99 -2.50 0.14
C LEU A 48 -8.55 -3.23 1.35
N LYS A 49 -8.40 -2.65 2.54
CA LYS A 49 -8.98 -3.22 3.75
C LYS A 49 -10.50 -3.28 3.68
N ASP A 50 -11.11 -2.23 3.14
CA ASP A 50 -12.55 -2.18 2.96
C ASP A 50 -13.04 -3.28 2.02
N GLU A 51 -12.21 -3.71 1.10
CA GLU A 51 -12.49 -4.81 0.18
C GLU A 51 -12.22 -6.18 0.80
N GLY A 52 -11.72 -6.22 2.04
CA GLY A 52 -11.43 -7.46 2.74
C GLY A 52 -9.99 -7.93 2.61
N PHE A 53 -9.12 -7.15 1.98
CA PHE A 53 -7.72 -7.53 1.86
C PHE A 53 -6.99 -7.35 3.21
N PRO A 54 -6.30 -8.38 3.72
CA PRO A 54 -5.65 -8.28 5.02
C PRO A 54 -4.35 -7.47 4.94
N VAL A 55 -4.34 -6.31 5.58
CA VAL A 55 -3.16 -5.44 5.66
C VAL A 55 -2.79 -5.28 7.13
N ASP A 56 -1.52 -5.44 7.42
CA ASP A 56 -0.99 -5.20 8.76
C ASP A 56 0.21 -4.26 8.64
N SER A 57 0.72 -3.79 9.75
CA SER A 57 1.85 -2.88 9.74
C SER A 57 2.68 -2.99 11.02
N ILE A 58 3.94 -2.59 10.90
CA ILE A 58 4.85 -2.45 12.04
C ILE A 58 5.56 -1.11 11.92
N TRP A 59 6.02 -0.60 13.04
CA TRP A 59 6.88 0.58 13.07
C TRP A 59 8.31 0.15 12.85
N ILE A 60 9.01 0.87 11.96
CA ILE A 60 10.46 0.68 11.78
C ILE A 60 11.15 2.00 12.03
N THR A 61 12.43 1.93 12.40
CA THR A 61 13.26 3.11 12.65
C THR A 61 14.28 3.22 11.52
N LEU A 62 14.32 4.37 10.86
CA LEU A 62 15.27 4.64 9.80
C LEU A 62 16.62 5.05 10.39
N ASP A 63 17.65 5.04 9.55
CA ASP A 63 19.00 5.40 9.97
C ASP A 63 19.08 6.81 10.55
N ASN A 64 18.22 7.71 10.09
CA ASN A 64 18.17 9.08 10.61
C ASN A 64 17.37 9.22 11.90
N GLY A 65 16.93 8.10 12.51
CA GLY A 65 16.18 8.09 13.74
C GLY A 65 14.68 8.28 13.60
N LYS A 66 14.19 8.54 12.41
CA LYS A 66 12.74 8.68 12.17
C LYS A 66 12.06 7.32 12.13
N ARG A 67 10.84 7.29 12.66
CA ARG A 67 10.02 6.08 12.65
C ARG A 67 8.95 6.20 11.59
N ILE A 68 8.80 5.14 10.79
CA ILE A 68 7.74 5.06 9.77
C ILE A 68 7.07 3.71 9.87
N LYS A 69 5.87 3.62 9.29
CA LYS A 69 5.17 2.34 9.21
C LYS A 69 5.58 1.57 7.97
N GLU A 70 5.81 0.29 8.15
CA GLU A 70 6.04 -0.64 7.06
C GLU A 70 4.84 -1.59 7.01
N TYR A 71 4.24 -1.68 5.84
CA TYR A 71 3.01 -2.45 5.62
C TYR A 71 3.31 -3.78 4.95
N PHE A 72 2.50 -4.77 5.25
CA PHE A 72 2.63 -6.11 4.67
C PHE A 72 1.28 -6.80 4.70
N MET A 73 1.17 -7.89 3.94
CA MET A 73 -0.05 -8.67 3.97
C MET A 73 -0.12 -9.42 5.29
N GLY A 74 -1.21 -9.23 6.02
CA GLY A 74 -1.42 -9.91 7.29
C GLY A 74 -1.57 -11.41 7.09
N ASN A 75 -1.22 -12.15 8.13
CA ASN A 75 -1.40 -13.60 8.08
C ASN A 75 -2.87 -13.94 8.14
N VAL A 76 -3.32 -14.72 7.19
CA VAL A 76 -4.66 -15.27 7.23
C VAL A 76 -4.54 -16.67 7.83
N HIS A 77 -5.05 -16.80 9.02
CA HIS A 77 -5.07 -18.10 9.68
C HIS A 77 -6.38 -18.79 9.38
N ASP A 78 -6.26 -19.99 8.99
CA ASP A 78 -7.44 -20.82 8.74
C ASP A 78 -8.06 -21.30 10.04
#